data_86e3bf2653ba7cc0815e144698ec10a7
#
_entry.id   86e3bf2653ba7cc0815e144698ec10a7
#
_cell.length_a   1.000
_cell.length_b   1.000
_cell.length_c   1.000
_cell.angle_alpha   90.00
_cell.angle_beta   90.00
_cell.angle_gamma   90.00
#
_symmetry.space_group_name_H-M   'P 1'
#
loop_
_entity.id
_entity.type
_entity.pdbx_description
1 polymer ?
#
loop_
_entity_poly.entity_id
_entity_poly.type
_entity_poly.pdbx_seq_one_letter_code
_entity_poly.pdbx_strand_id
1 'polypeptide(L)'
;PKLRSPRHRVNVRLRCGDELCAMCGQNDSAEIEAAHVWDVHVIRRNAIEGEANEDLWFHATTGDNGFWLCKYHHRLFDQDKIAINGNGQFMFKKTLSARLIREIYESLSKFALEGEIMSDDFMTFLSLRNQRLDGEYGLFQLH
;
A
#
# COMPACT_ATOMS: atom_id res chain seq x y z
N PRO A 1 7.53 -19.05 -10.98
CA PRO A 1 7.06 -17.70 -11.32
C PRO A 1 7.68 -16.66 -10.39
N LYS A 2 7.91 -15.49 -10.93
CA LYS A 2 8.48 -14.39 -10.18
C LYS A 2 7.38 -13.73 -9.34
N LEU A 3 7.67 -13.43 -8.06
CA LEU A 3 6.72 -12.76 -7.19
C LEU A 3 6.46 -11.31 -7.63
N ARG A 4 7.49 -10.61 -8.16
CA ARG A 4 7.32 -9.30 -8.80
C ARG A 4 7.06 -9.51 -10.29
N SER A 5 5.81 -9.57 -10.65
CA SER A 5 5.33 -9.91 -11.99
C SER A 5 4.49 -8.76 -12.56
N PRO A 6 4.53 -8.50 -13.88
CA PRO A 6 3.60 -7.57 -14.52
C PRO A 6 2.12 -7.92 -14.26
N ARG A 7 1.85 -9.17 -13.90
CA ARG A 7 0.51 -9.64 -13.60
C ARG A 7 -0.14 -8.86 -12.46
N HIS A 8 0.64 -8.48 -11.45
CA HIS A 8 0.13 -7.69 -10.34
C HIS A 8 -0.44 -6.36 -10.83
N ARG A 9 0.30 -5.64 -11.67
CA ARG A 9 -0.15 -4.37 -12.22
C ARG A 9 -1.44 -4.53 -13.02
N VAL A 10 -1.53 -5.57 -13.86
CA VAL A 10 -2.74 -5.87 -14.64
C VAL A 10 -3.93 -6.11 -13.69
N ASN A 11 -3.72 -6.90 -12.65
CA ASN A 11 -4.78 -7.26 -11.70
C ASN A 11 -5.22 -6.06 -10.85
N VAL A 12 -4.28 -5.18 -10.46
CA VAL A 12 -4.63 -3.93 -9.77
C VAL A 12 -5.49 -3.05 -10.67
N ARG A 13 -5.15 -2.96 -11.97
CA ARG A 13 -5.94 -2.19 -12.92
C ARG A 13 -7.36 -2.74 -13.06
N LEU A 14 -7.50 -4.06 -13.13
CA LEU A 14 -8.83 -4.68 -13.22
C LEU A 14 -9.69 -4.39 -11.99
N ARG A 15 -9.06 -4.30 -10.82
CA ARG A 15 -9.77 -4.05 -9.56
C ARG A 15 -9.97 -2.56 -9.27
N CYS A 16 -8.93 -1.76 -9.43
CA CYS A 16 -8.92 -0.35 -9.00
C CYS A 16 -9.18 0.63 -10.14
N GLY A 17 -9.18 0.17 -11.40
CA GLY A 17 -9.42 1.04 -12.55
C GLY A 17 -8.21 1.89 -12.92
N ASP A 18 -8.47 3.15 -13.27
CA ASP A 18 -7.46 4.06 -13.79
C ASP A 18 -6.28 4.27 -12.82
N GLU A 19 -5.11 4.45 -13.40
CA GLU A 19 -3.87 4.64 -12.66
C GLU A 19 -3.83 6.04 -12.02
N LEU A 20 -4.43 6.14 -10.84
CA LEU A 20 -4.46 7.37 -10.03
C LEU A 20 -3.88 7.05 -8.66
N CYS A 21 -2.92 7.86 -8.20
CA CYS A 21 -2.41 7.70 -6.84
C CYS A 21 -3.55 7.84 -5.83
N ALA A 22 -3.71 6.83 -4.99
CA ALA A 22 -4.77 6.80 -3.99
C ALA A 22 -4.63 7.88 -2.91
N MET A 23 -3.46 8.50 -2.79
CA MET A 23 -3.18 9.51 -1.77
C MET A 23 -3.18 10.94 -2.31
N CYS A 24 -2.70 11.17 -3.53
CA CYS A 24 -2.57 12.52 -4.07
C CYS A 24 -3.26 12.74 -5.42
N GLY A 25 -3.78 11.69 -6.04
CA GLY A 25 -4.47 11.82 -7.32
C GLY A 25 -3.57 12.03 -8.53
N GLN A 26 -2.24 11.90 -8.38
CA GLN A 26 -1.32 11.95 -9.52
C GLN A 26 -1.78 10.95 -10.58
N ASN A 27 -1.89 11.41 -11.83
CA ASN A 27 -2.41 10.58 -12.93
C ASN A 27 -1.43 10.37 -14.09
N ASP A 28 -0.19 10.81 -13.93
CA ASP A 28 0.84 10.53 -14.93
C ASP A 28 1.24 9.06 -14.81
N SER A 29 0.86 8.27 -15.81
CA SER A 29 1.09 6.82 -15.84
C SER A 29 2.55 6.44 -15.58
N ALA A 30 3.50 7.27 -16.03
CA ALA A 30 4.93 7.04 -15.79
C ALA A 30 5.32 7.16 -14.32
N GLU A 31 4.51 7.85 -13.51
CA GLU A 31 4.75 8.09 -12.09
C GLU A 31 3.96 7.16 -11.18
N ILE A 32 3.07 6.33 -11.73
CA ILE A 32 2.18 5.48 -10.94
C ILE A 32 2.69 4.04 -10.94
N GLU A 33 2.66 3.44 -9.75
CA GLU A 33 3.11 2.07 -9.52
C GLU A 33 2.02 1.27 -8.80
N ALA A 34 1.99 -0.03 -9.07
CA ALA A 34 1.13 -0.96 -8.33
C ALA A 34 1.85 -1.32 -7.02
N ALA A 35 1.37 -0.79 -5.91
CA ALA A 35 1.96 -1.02 -4.60
C ALA A 35 1.38 -2.29 -3.97
N HIS A 36 2.22 -3.14 -3.39
CA HIS A 36 1.77 -4.26 -2.58
C HIS A 36 1.43 -3.77 -1.16
N VAL A 37 0.28 -4.20 -0.67
CA VAL A 37 -0.12 -3.95 0.73
C VAL A 37 0.65 -4.89 1.65
N TRP A 38 0.61 -6.19 1.36
CA TRP A 38 1.41 -7.20 2.08
C TRP A 38 2.66 -7.46 1.27
N ASP A 39 3.80 -7.18 1.88
CA ASP A 39 5.10 -7.07 1.22
C ASP A 39 5.55 -8.38 0.57
N VAL A 40 6.09 -8.27 -0.66
CA VAL A 40 6.64 -9.39 -1.41
C VAL A 40 7.78 -10.09 -0.64
N HIS A 41 8.57 -9.35 0.12
CA HIS A 41 9.64 -9.96 0.93
C HIS A 41 9.09 -10.84 2.04
N VAL A 42 7.99 -10.45 2.67
CA VAL A 42 7.32 -11.26 3.69
C VAL A 42 6.72 -12.51 3.04
N ILE A 43 6.09 -12.37 1.89
CA ILE A 43 5.55 -13.50 1.13
C ILE A 43 6.67 -14.48 0.79
N ARG A 44 7.80 -13.96 0.31
CA ARG A 44 8.95 -14.79 -0.08
C ARG A 44 9.55 -15.53 1.11
N ARG A 45 9.62 -14.89 2.27
CA ARG A 45 10.12 -15.56 3.49
C ARG A 45 9.23 -16.73 3.90
N ASN A 46 7.92 -16.54 3.81
CA ASN A 46 6.96 -17.60 4.11
C ASN A 46 7.12 -18.80 3.16
N ALA A 47 7.53 -18.55 1.91
CA ALA A 47 7.77 -19.62 0.94
C ALA A 47 8.82 -20.62 1.37
N ILE A 48 9.80 -20.20 2.18
CA ILE A 48 10.89 -21.06 2.67
C ILE A 48 10.38 -22.05 3.71
N GLU A 49 9.25 -21.78 4.34
CA GLU A 49 8.72 -22.60 5.43
C GLU A 49 7.64 -23.61 5.00
N GLY A 50 7.56 -23.91 3.70
CA GLY A 50 6.79 -25.04 3.20
C GLY A 50 5.37 -24.72 2.71
N GLU A 51 5.00 -23.47 2.55
CA GLU A 51 3.76 -23.14 1.87
C GLU A 51 3.87 -23.39 0.37
N ALA A 52 2.76 -23.72 -0.28
CA ALA A 52 2.75 -23.95 -1.72
C ALA A 52 3.12 -22.67 -2.47
N ASN A 53 4.05 -22.78 -3.42
CA ASN A 53 4.48 -21.65 -4.25
C ASN A 53 3.32 -21.00 -5.00
N GLU A 54 2.30 -21.76 -5.34
CA GLU A 54 1.10 -21.29 -6.03
C GLU A 54 0.31 -20.29 -5.19
N ASP A 55 0.13 -20.59 -3.89
CA ASP A 55 -0.59 -19.70 -2.97
C ASP A 55 0.18 -18.40 -2.77
N LEU A 56 1.50 -18.51 -2.63
CA LEU A 56 2.35 -17.33 -2.45
C LEU A 56 2.38 -16.46 -3.70
N TRP A 57 2.44 -17.09 -4.87
CA TRP A 57 2.36 -16.38 -6.14
C TRP A 57 1.00 -15.70 -6.32
N PHE A 58 -0.09 -16.37 -5.90
CA PHE A 58 -1.42 -15.77 -5.93
C PHE A 58 -1.46 -14.52 -5.05
N HIS A 59 -0.96 -14.60 -3.80
CA HIS A 59 -0.92 -13.45 -2.90
C HIS A 59 -0.10 -12.30 -3.49
N ALA A 60 0.99 -12.60 -4.18
CA ALA A 60 1.86 -11.59 -4.77
C ALA A 60 1.27 -10.93 -6.02
N THR A 61 0.34 -11.60 -6.70
CA THR A 61 -0.18 -11.13 -7.99
C THR A 61 -1.64 -10.68 -7.93
N THR A 62 -2.40 -11.07 -6.90
CA THR A 62 -3.80 -10.66 -6.80
C THR A 62 -3.95 -9.14 -6.71
N GLY A 63 -4.93 -8.60 -7.42
CA GLY A 63 -5.24 -7.18 -7.36
C GLY A 63 -5.70 -6.70 -6.00
N ASP A 64 -6.22 -7.62 -5.16
CA ASP A 64 -6.64 -7.30 -3.79
C ASP A 64 -5.45 -7.01 -2.86
N ASN A 65 -4.24 -7.48 -3.21
CA ASN A 65 -3.02 -7.13 -2.47
C ASN A 65 -2.33 -5.94 -3.11
N GLY A 66 -3.09 -4.92 -3.47
CA GLY A 66 -2.48 -3.78 -4.10
C GLY A 66 -3.43 -2.63 -4.38
N PHE A 67 -2.84 -1.51 -4.69
CA PHE A 67 -3.53 -0.29 -5.09
C PHE A 67 -2.51 0.62 -5.78
N TRP A 68 -3.02 1.72 -6.37
CA TRP A 68 -2.16 2.64 -7.10
C TRP A 68 -1.54 3.67 -6.18
N LEU A 69 -0.22 3.84 -6.25
CA LEU A 69 0.50 4.93 -5.60
C LEU A 69 1.48 5.57 -6.58
N CYS A 70 1.67 6.88 -6.49
CA CYS A 70 2.77 7.52 -7.19
C CYS A 70 4.10 7.10 -6.53
N LYS A 71 5.20 7.31 -7.25
CA LYS A 71 6.54 6.92 -6.76
C LYS A 71 6.86 7.50 -5.39
N TYR A 72 6.47 8.76 -5.14
CA TYR A 72 6.72 9.41 -3.87
C TYR A 72 5.98 8.73 -2.72
N HIS A 73 4.67 8.55 -2.83
CA HIS A 73 3.87 7.92 -1.78
C HIS A 73 4.15 6.42 -1.66
N HIS A 74 4.48 5.75 -2.76
CA HIS A 74 4.88 4.35 -2.74
C HIS A 74 6.15 4.15 -1.90
N ARG A 75 7.15 5.01 -2.09
CA ARG A 75 8.39 4.94 -1.30
C ARG A 75 8.14 5.16 0.18
N LEU A 76 7.33 6.16 0.53
CA LEU A 76 6.97 6.42 1.93
C LEU A 76 6.24 5.22 2.55
N PHE A 77 5.33 4.63 1.78
CA PHE A 77 4.55 3.47 2.23
C PHE A 77 5.46 2.26 2.45
N ASP A 78 6.34 1.95 1.50
CA ASP A 78 7.28 0.82 1.61
C ASP A 78 8.27 0.99 2.76
N GLN A 79 8.62 2.23 3.11
CA GLN A 79 9.50 2.53 4.24
C GLN A 79 8.76 2.62 5.57
N ASP A 80 7.47 2.32 5.59
CA ASP A 80 6.61 2.39 6.78
C ASP A 80 6.53 3.80 7.41
N LYS A 81 6.88 4.83 6.65
CA LYS A 81 6.77 6.23 7.10
C LYS A 81 5.32 6.70 7.12
N ILE A 82 4.52 6.18 6.20
CA ILE A 82 3.08 6.34 6.19
C ILE A 82 2.43 4.97 6.27
N ALA A 83 1.23 4.92 6.82
CA ALA A 83 0.46 3.70 6.98
C ALA A 83 -1.02 4.00 6.77
N ILE A 84 -1.82 2.95 6.76
CA ILE A 84 -3.27 3.03 6.58
C ILE A 84 -3.90 2.19 7.68
N ASN A 85 -4.84 2.78 8.44
CA ASN A 85 -5.50 2.03 9.50
C ASN A 85 -6.67 1.20 8.96
N GLY A 86 -7.33 0.46 9.85
CA GLY A 86 -8.45 -0.41 9.49
C GLY A 86 -9.67 0.32 8.92
N ASN A 87 -9.75 1.64 9.08
CA ASN A 87 -10.80 2.48 8.50
C ASN A 87 -10.37 3.14 7.18
N GLY A 88 -9.18 2.80 6.68
CA GLY A 88 -8.65 3.38 5.45
C GLY A 88 -8.00 4.73 5.62
N GLN A 89 -7.88 5.25 6.84
CA GLN A 89 -7.33 6.57 7.11
C GLN A 89 -5.80 6.53 7.03
N PHE A 90 -5.21 7.59 6.49
CA PHE A 90 -3.76 7.70 6.36
C PHE A 90 -3.12 8.15 7.66
N MET A 91 -1.98 7.53 8.00
CA MET A 91 -1.25 7.78 9.22
C MET A 91 0.21 8.09 8.91
N PHE A 92 0.85 8.83 9.80
CA PHE A 92 2.29 9.09 9.77
C PHE A 92 2.96 8.47 10.98
N LYS A 93 4.20 8.02 10.81
CA LYS A 93 5.01 7.53 11.94
C LYS A 93 5.41 8.71 12.81
N LYS A 94 5.12 8.64 14.12
CA LYS A 94 5.32 9.78 15.02
C LYS A 94 6.77 10.16 15.25
N THR A 95 7.72 9.26 14.94
CA THR A 95 9.16 9.55 15.08
C THR A 95 9.72 10.36 13.91
N LEU A 96 8.95 10.60 12.85
CA LEU A 96 9.38 11.45 11.75
C LEU A 96 9.53 12.89 12.20
N SER A 97 10.40 13.67 11.54
CA SER A 97 10.55 15.09 11.83
C SER A 97 9.25 15.84 11.53
N ALA A 98 9.01 16.92 12.26
CA ALA A 98 7.85 17.78 12.02
C ALA A 98 7.82 18.32 10.59
N ARG A 99 9.01 18.61 10.03
CA ARG A 99 9.14 19.08 8.65
C ARG A 99 8.66 18.04 7.65
N LEU A 100 9.07 16.78 7.82
CA LEU A 100 8.67 15.71 6.91
C LEU A 100 7.17 15.41 7.05
N ILE A 101 6.64 15.40 8.27
CA ILE A 101 5.20 15.20 8.48
C ILE A 101 4.40 16.27 7.74
N ARG A 102 4.82 17.53 7.82
CA ARG A 102 4.19 18.64 7.12
C ARG A 102 4.29 18.47 5.60
N GLU A 103 5.46 18.09 5.10
CA GLU A 103 5.67 17.86 3.66
C GLU A 103 4.73 16.78 3.15
N ILE A 104 4.60 15.67 3.87
CA ILE A 104 3.69 14.60 3.50
C ILE A 104 2.25 15.10 3.56
N TYR A 105 1.87 15.79 4.63
CA TYR A 105 0.53 16.35 4.78
C TYR A 105 0.16 17.23 3.58
N GLU A 106 1.05 18.12 3.18
CA GLU A 106 0.80 19.03 2.05
C GLU A 106 0.71 18.29 0.70
N SER A 107 1.30 17.11 0.60
CA SER A 107 1.25 16.28 -0.61
C SER A 107 -0.05 15.51 -0.79
N LEU A 108 -0.85 15.36 0.27
CA LEU A 108 -2.07 14.57 0.22
C LEU A 108 -3.23 15.37 -0.34
N SER A 109 -4.03 14.76 -1.22
CA SER A 109 -5.27 15.34 -1.71
C SER A 109 -6.49 14.90 -0.89
N LYS A 110 -6.32 13.87 -0.08
CA LYS A 110 -7.34 13.31 0.82
C LYS A 110 -6.66 12.60 1.98
N PHE A 111 -7.43 12.21 3.00
CA PHE A 111 -6.90 11.63 4.23
C PHE A 111 -7.33 10.18 4.47
N ALA A 112 -8.02 9.59 3.51
CA ALA A 112 -8.48 8.20 3.58
C ALA A 112 -8.61 7.61 2.19
N LEU A 113 -8.51 6.27 2.10
CA LEU A 113 -8.77 5.54 0.86
C LEU A 113 -10.24 5.63 0.47
N GLU A 114 -10.50 5.60 -0.84
CA GLU A 114 -11.86 5.38 -1.34
C GLU A 114 -12.37 4.02 -0.85
N GLY A 115 -13.63 3.96 -0.42
CA GLY A 115 -14.20 2.72 0.11
C GLY A 115 -14.14 1.53 -0.85
N GLU A 116 -14.19 1.80 -2.15
CA GLU A 116 -14.12 0.75 -3.19
C GLU A 116 -12.79 0.01 -3.21
N ILE A 117 -11.71 0.65 -2.76
CA ILE A 117 -10.38 0.02 -2.68
C ILE A 117 -10.35 -1.00 -1.55
N MET A 118 -11.16 -0.82 -0.51
CA MET A 118 -11.12 -1.59 0.72
C MET A 118 -11.99 -2.84 0.64
N SER A 119 -11.71 -3.73 -0.32
CA SER A 119 -12.34 -5.05 -0.39
C SER A 119 -11.98 -5.87 0.85
N ASP A 120 -12.75 -6.92 1.13
CA ASP A 120 -12.48 -7.80 2.27
C ASP A 120 -11.07 -8.39 2.21
N ASP A 121 -10.63 -8.82 1.03
CA ASP A 121 -9.29 -9.36 0.85
C ASP A 121 -8.22 -8.30 1.02
N PHE A 122 -8.44 -7.08 0.51
CA PHE A 122 -7.54 -5.96 0.75
C PHE A 122 -7.39 -5.69 2.25
N MET A 123 -8.50 -5.70 2.99
CA MET A 123 -8.49 -5.50 4.44
C MET A 123 -7.70 -6.58 5.16
N THR A 124 -7.78 -7.83 4.68
CA THR A 124 -6.99 -8.93 5.24
C THR A 124 -5.49 -8.69 5.04
N PHE A 125 -5.06 -8.30 3.84
CA PHE A 125 -3.66 -7.97 3.57
C PHE A 125 -3.21 -6.76 4.38
N LEU A 126 -4.06 -5.75 4.50
CA LEU A 126 -3.77 -4.56 5.30
C LEU A 126 -3.56 -4.91 6.77
N SER A 127 -4.41 -5.78 7.32
CA SER A 127 -4.29 -6.25 8.70
C SER A 127 -2.95 -6.97 8.91
N LEU A 128 -2.56 -7.85 7.99
CA LEU A 128 -1.26 -8.54 8.04
C LEU A 128 -0.10 -7.55 8.03
N ARG A 129 -0.18 -6.53 7.17
CA ARG A 129 0.84 -5.48 7.13
C ARG A 129 0.91 -4.73 8.45
N ASN A 130 -0.24 -4.31 8.98
CA ASN A 130 -0.27 -3.47 10.18
C ASN A 130 0.23 -4.20 11.42
N GLN A 131 0.05 -5.52 11.50
CA GLN A 131 0.60 -6.34 12.59
C GLN A 131 2.13 -6.32 12.62
N ARG A 132 2.78 -6.03 11.49
CA ARG A 132 4.24 -6.00 11.35
C ARG A 132 4.84 -4.63 11.65
N LEU A 133 4.03 -3.58 11.70
CA LEU A 133 4.51 -2.22 11.89
C LEU A 133 4.97 -2.01 13.33
N ASP A 134 6.10 -1.31 13.49
CA ASP A 134 6.65 -0.92 14.78
C ASP A 134 6.44 0.55 15.05
N GLY A 135 6.27 0.90 16.33
CA GLY A 135 6.16 2.28 16.78
C GLY A 135 4.74 2.82 16.75
N GLU A 136 4.64 4.10 17.00
CA GLU A 136 3.35 4.80 17.07
C GLU A 136 3.08 5.58 15.80
N TYR A 137 1.82 5.61 15.40
CA TYR A 137 1.32 6.34 14.23
C TYR A 137 0.22 7.31 14.65
N GLY A 138 0.21 8.47 14.01
CA GLY A 138 -0.83 9.47 14.18
C GLY A 138 -1.62 9.67 12.89
N LEU A 139 -2.85 10.13 13.01
CA LEU A 139 -3.70 10.41 11.86
C LEU A 139 -3.37 11.77 11.26
N PHE A 140 -3.32 11.85 9.94
CA PHE A 140 -3.37 13.13 9.25
C PHE A 140 -4.78 13.69 9.40
N GLN A 141 -4.87 14.95 9.81
CA GLN A 141 -6.16 15.61 10.06
C GLN A 141 -6.22 16.98 9.39
N LEU A 142 -7.42 17.36 8.99
CA LEU A 142 -7.71 18.73 8.56
C LEU A 142 -7.61 19.66 9.77
N HIS A 143 -6.87 20.73 9.62
CA HIS A 143 -6.77 21.80 10.62
C HIS A 143 -7.53 23.03 10.18
#